data_81437d0916bac6afe35375a693c32427
#
_entry.id   81437d0916bac6afe35375a693c32427
#
_cell.length_a   1.000
_cell.length_b   1.000
_cell.length_c   1.000
_cell.angle_alpha   90.00
_cell.angle_beta   90.00
_cell.angle_gamma   90.00
#
_symmetry.space_group_name_H-M   'P 1'
#
loop_
_entity.id
_entity.type
_entity.pdbx_description
1 polymer ?
#
loop_
_entity_poly.entity_id
_entity_poly.type
_entity_poly.pdbx_seq_one_letter_code
_entity_poly.pdbx_strand_id
1 'polypeptide(L)'
;MKNKANLFNLTSKISLALALISTCLITPVADAKTTKSSKTVVTMNILTTPSAGELEVTFYGQVKPAKAGTITIRSLNGVVWKPTNLTTKTSESGAWRINTIATAIKAEGQYQAYFVSGKTKLTSNDKDFKVDNTKIFNDVSSLLLPSGPGGRIHGADISRWQHPNDKPIDFQKMFEAGIRFLMIKGSDTQDKADSDNYKFLVADRDAAQAAGIYTGIYHYAYLPNTTDPESVVRDAKAQAQKIIWRLASLGGYTERDLPLALDLEDNCVKKNRRGVCTAYMGRTLVTLWAETWLRTVYEKTGKKPFLYSYSQFLEQAMVRSDELRQYPLWLAQYALNPTDPIVQPGQKTVGCYSHSWSNANCSAQWIVWQYTSCGYGSKYGVASSRIDLNVYRGDVKSFLELTKGTWVPEITDKLPTNEPTQIKLINTKLSDTNSPVEFGVEVIRQIGTPVVTGTVVFRPDDPKVKIEDQSASREASGRWTLSLDKLPAGTYTGTINYVDVTNTHSANSIPVSFTLLQGPKLPPTPEPKPTVKPKPVDSCLKQFRN
;
A
#
# COMPACT_ATOMS: atom_id res chain seq x y z
N MET A 1 19.49 -49.78 39.45
CA MET A 1 20.76 -49.42 40.14
C MET A 1 20.85 -47.92 40.05
N LYS A 2 20.42 -47.15 41.06
CA LYS A 2 21.19 -46.57 42.18
C LYS A 2 22.45 -45.84 41.66
N ASN A 3 22.59 -44.51 41.75
CA ASN A 3 22.81 -43.64 42.88
C ASN A 3 22.81 -42.15 42.41
N LYS A 4 22.11 -41.22 43.09
CA LYS A 4 22.45 -40.27 44.16
C LYS A 4 23.36 -39.14 43.67
N ALA A 5 22.86 -37.92 43.54
CA ALA A 5 22.80 -36.77 44.48
C ALA A 5 24.14 -36.25 44.97
N ASN A 6 24.39 -34.97 44.76
CA ASN A 6 24.86 -34.09 45.85
C ASN A 6 24.61 -32.60 45.56
N LEU A 7 23.92 -31.98 46.50
CA LEU A 7 23.82 -30.57 46.81
C LEU A 7 25.14 -29.98 47.31
N PHE A 8 25.51 -28.76 46.97
CA PHE A 8 26.26 -27.89 47.88
C PHE A 8 25.81 -26.45 47.72
N ASN A 9 25.20 -25.96 48.78
CA ASN A 9 25.02 -24.54 49.13
C ASN A 9 26.37 -23.91 49.50
N LEU A 10 26.60 -22.67 49.14
CA LEU A 10 27.37 -21.76 49.99
C LEU A 10 26.89 -20.31 49.82
N THR A 11 26.62 -19.75 51.00
CA THR A 11 26.12 -18.42 51.34
C THR A 11 27.18 -17.32 51.32
N SER A 12 26.74 -16.12 51.03
CA SER A 12 27.11 -14.78 51.56
C SER A 12 28.54 -14.25 51.40
N LYS A 13 28.61 -13.01 50.87
CA LYS A 13 29.21 -11.89 51.65
C LYS A 13 28.85 -10.54 50.99
N ILE A 14 28.32 -9.69 51.80
CA ILE A 14 28.08 -8.25 51.66
C ILE A 14 29.44 -7.55 51.65
N SER A 15 29.65 -6.59 50.75
CA SER A 15 30.64 -5.53 50.95
C SER A 15 30.15 -4.21 50.38
N LEU A 16 30.01 -3.29 51.28
CA LEU A 16 29.69 -1.88 51.21
C LEU A 16 30.90 -1.10 50.66
N ALA A 17 30.74 -0.23 49.66
CA ALA A 17 31.70 0.83 49.37
C ALA A 17 31.04 2.04 48.67
N LEU A 18 30.98 3.08 49.43
CA LEU A 18 31.18 4.52 49.19
C LEU A 18 30.57 5.20 47.95
N ALA A 19 29.74 6.15 48.31
CA ALA A 19 29.27 7.27 47.49
C ALA A 19 30.44 8.19 47.06
N LEU A 20 30.50 8.48 45.76
CA LEU A 20 31.18 9.67 45.23
C LEU A 20 30.13 10.57 44.64
N ILE A 21 29.85 11.67 45.33
CA ILE A 21 29.02 12.78 44.87
C ILE A 21 29.81 13.52 43.79
N SER A 22 29.42 13.37 42.53
CA SER A 22 29.90 14.24 41.45
C SER A 22 28.80 15.25 41.16
N THR A 23 29.06 16.49 41.53
CA THR A 23 28.24 17.67 41.21
C THR A 23 28.28 17.91 39.73
N CYS A 24 27.27 17.44 39.00
CA CYS A 24 26.98 17.88 37.62
C CYS A 24 26.29 19.25 37.67
N LEU A 25 26.99 20.23 37.15
CA LEU A 25 26.47 21.57 36.82
C LEU A 25 25.27 21.40 35.85
N ILE A 26 24.10 21.79 36.31
CA ILE A 26 22.90 21.86 35.51
C ILE A 26 23.03 23.11 34.60
N THR A 27 23.35 22.91 33.33
CA THR A 27 23.12 23.93 32.31
C THR A 27 21.64 23.99 32.01
N PRO A 28 21.02 25.19 31.90
CA PRO A 28 19.63 25.26 31.60
C PRO A 28 19.36 24.69 30.21
N VAL A 29 18.52 23.68 30.15
CA VAL A 29 17.96 23.14 28.91
C VAL A 29 17.12 24.27 28.30
N ALA A 30 17.51 24.69 27.11
CA ALA A 30 16.75 25.65 26.30
C ALA A 30 15.30 25.19 26.16
N ASP A 31 14.37 26.09 26.41
CA ASP A 31 12.93 25.92 26.30
C ASP A 31 12.57 25.14 25.03
N ALA A 32 12.08 23.92 25.19
CA ALA A 32 11.35 23.22 24.16
C ALA A 32 10.15 24.12 23.80
N LYS A 33 10.12 24.63 22.59
CA LYS A 33 8.94 25.29 22.03
C LYS A 33 7.73 24.43 22.32
N THR A 34 6.88 24.89 23.23
CA THR A 34 5.57 24.31 23.48
C THR A 34 4.83 24.25 22.14
N THR A 35 4.77 23.07 21.54
CA THR A 35 3.86 22.81 20.42
C THR A 35 2.46 23.11 20.95
N LYS A 36 1.83 24.15 20.40
CA LYS A 36 0.43 24.45 20.72
C LYS A 36 -0.37 23.17 20.57
N SER A 37 -0.91 22.67 21.65
CA SER A 37 -1.82 21.52 21.66
C SER A 37 -2.91 21.79 20.65
N SER A 38 -2.94 21.05 19.54
CA SER A 38 -3.97 21.20 18.52
C SER A 38 -5.31 20.86 19.15
N LYS A 39 -6.26 21.78 19.02
CA LYS A 39 -7.62 21.58 19.55
C LYS A 39 -8.20 20.31 18.92
N THR A 40 -8.68 19.39 19.77
CA THR A 40 -9.33 18.16 19.29
C THR A 40 -10.58 18.53 18.50
N VAL A 41 -10.73 17.97 17.31
CA VAL A 41 -11.92 18.11 16.46
C VAL A 41 -12.46 16.74 16.08
N VAL A 42 -13.76 16.66 15.87
CA VAL A 42 -14.45 15.48 15.34
C VAL A 42 -15.09 15.86 14.00
N THR A 43 -14.92 15.01 12.99
CA THR A 43 -15.55 15.16 11.67
C THR A 43 -16.59 14.08 11.45
N MET A 44 -17.59 14.35 10.61
CA MET A 44 -18.58 13.39 10.16
C MET A 44 -18.88 13.56 8.68
N ASN A 45 -19.04 12.44 8.00
CA ASN A 45 -19.60 12.33 6.66
C ASN A 45 -20.67 11.25 6.65
N ILE A 46 -21.53 11.29 5.63
CA ILE A 46 -22.57 10.29 5.38
C ILE A 46 -22.37 9.75 3.97
N LEU A 47 -22.32 8.43 3.83
CA LEU A 47 -22.32 7.75 2.54
C LEU A 47 -23.57 6.90 2.42
N THR A 48 -24.11 6.85 1.20
CA THR A 48 -25.19 5.93 0.86
C THR A 48 -24.67 4.96 -0.19
N THR A 49 -24.76 3.66 0.11
CA THR A 49 -24.27 2.63 -0.79
C THR A 49 -25.46 2.02 -1.54
N PRO A 50 -25.44 1.95 -2.89
CA PRO A 50 -26.45 1.25 -3.66
C PRO A 50 -26.55 -0.21 -3.21
N SER A 51 -27.75 -0.67 -2.95
CA SER A 51 -28.02 -1.99 -2.38
C SER A 51 -29.32 -2.59 -2.91
N ALA A 52 -29.49 -3.89 -2.78
CA ALA A 52 -30.72 -4.59 -3.14
C ALA A 52 -31.79 -4.43 -2.05
N GLY A 53 -32.95 -3.93 -2.44
CA GLY A 53 -34.13 -3.82 -1.57
C GLY A 53 -34.07 -2.70 -0.54
N GLU A 54 -32.90 -2.36 -0.02
CA GLU A 54 -32.75 -1.36 1.03
C GLU A 54 -31.43 -0.60 0.93
N LEU A 55 -31.46 0.71 1.12
CA LEU A 55 -30.29 1.58 1.02
C LEU A 55 -29.41 1.47 2.27
N GLU A 56 -28.18 1.05 2.11
CA GLU A 56 -27.17 1.10 3.15
C GLU A 56 -26.70 2.54 3.41
N VAL A 57 -26.58 2.92 4.66
CA VAL A 57 -26.10 4.23 5.11
C VAL A 57 -24.94 4.07 6.05
N THR A 58 -23.84 4.72 5.73
CA THR A 58 -22.63 4.74 6.56
C THR A 58 -22.37 6.14 7.09
N PHE A 59 -22.36 6.30 8.42
CA PHE A 59 -21.79 7.45 9.09
C PHE A 59 -20.33 7.17 9.41
N TYR A 60 -19.43 8.09 9.05
CA TYR A 60 -18.01 7.90 9.28
C TYR A 60 -17.27 9.22 9.47
N GLY A 61 -16.10 9.14 10.09
CA GLY A 61 -15.29 10.33 10.30
C GLY A 61 -14.04 10.06 11.13
N GLN A 62 -13.49 11.14 11.68
CA GLN A 62 -12.23 11.09 12.40
C GLN A 62 -12.22 12.05 13.58
N VAL A 63 -11.54 11.65 14.65
CA VAL A 63 -11.16 12.51 15.77
C VAL A 63 -9.68 12.86 15.61
N LYS A 64 -9.35 14.12 15.48
CA LYS A 64 -7.97 14.62 15.31
C LYS A 64 -7.62 15.65 16.39
N PRO A 65 -6.47 15.53 17.07
CA PRO A 65 -5.59 14.35 17.08
C PRO A 65 -6.32 13.10 17.58
N ALA A 66 -5.80 11.92 17.20
CA ALA A 66 -6.41 10.63 17.53
C ALA A 66 -6.65 10.51 19.05
N LYS A 67 -7.84 10.13 19.43
CA LYS A 67 -8.24 9.96 20.84
C LYS A 67 -9.28 8.86 20.96
N ALA A 68 -9.06 7.95 21.89
CA ALA A 68 -10.03 6.91 22.22
C ALA A 68 -11.29 7.53 22.86
N GLY A 69 -12.47 7.07 22.41
CA GLY A 69 -13.74 7.56 22.92
C GLY A 69 -14.93 6.92 22.23
N THR A 70 -16.11 7.37 22.58
CA THR A 70 -17.38 6.90 22.03
C THR A 70 -17.98 7.98 21.12
N ILE A 71 -18.41 7.57 19.95
CA ILE A 71 -19.19 8.38 19.01
C ILE A 71 -20.66 7.94 19.13
N THR A 72 -21.55 8.90 19.26
CA THR A 72 -23.00 8.70 19.16
C THR A 72 -23.54 9.61 18.06
N ILE A 73 -24.30 9.07 17.11
CA ILE A 73 -24.99 9.88 16.13
C ILE A 73 -26.20 10.55 16.79
N ARG A 74 -26.35 11.84 16.54
CA ARG A 74 -27.52 12.63 16.93
C ARG A 74 -28.30 13.08 15.71
N SER A 75 -29.59 13.10 15.80
CA SER A 75 -30.48 13.67 14.78
C SER A 75 -31.16 14.94 15.31
N LEU A 76 -31.35 15.91 14.43
CA LEU A 76 -32.10 17.11 14.77
C LEU A 76 -33.60 16.80 14.81
N ASN A 77 -34.25 17.15 15.92
CA ASN A 77 -35.69 17.01 16.07
C ASN A 77 -36.31 18.38 16.49
N GLY A 78 -36.89 19.06 15.51
CA GLY A 78 -37.18 20.48 15.63
C GLY A 78 -35.87 21.29 15.75
N VAL A 79 -35.65 21.93 16.90
CA VAL A 79 -34.44 22.69 17.23
C VAL A 79 -33.50 21.98 18.18
N VAL A 80 -33.79 20.73 18.55
CA VAL A 80 -33.05 20.00 19.60
C VAL A 80 -32.34 18.77 19.00
N TRP A 81 -31.05 18.64 19.27
CA TRP A 81 -30.25 17.47 18.94
C TRP A 81 -30.52 16.32 19.91
N LYS A 82 -31.12 15.23 19.43
CA LYS A 82 -31.40 14.02 20.22
C LYS A 82 -30.45 12.90 19.82
N PRO A 83 -29.92 12.13 20.78
CA PRO A 83 -29.13 10.94 20.48
C PRO A 83 -29.99 9.88 19.79
N THR A 84 -29.40 9.18 18.83
CA THR A 84 -29.94 7.94 18.25
C THR A 84 -29.34 6.73 18.99
N ASN A 85 -29.76 5.52 18.61
CA ASN A 85 -29.15 4.26 19.09
C ASN A 85 -27.82 3.92 18.36
N LEU A 86 -27.40 4.73 17.39
CA LEU A 86 -26.21 4.49 16.59
C LEU A 86 -24.97 4.97 17.34
N THR A 87 -24.17 4.02 17.85
CA THR A 87 -22.95 4.29 18.60
C THR A 87 -21.79 3.41 18.17
N THR A 88 -20.56 3.92 18.29
CA THR A 88 -19.32 3.17 18.04
C THR A 88 -18.17 3.74 18.87
N LYS A 89 -17.05 3.03 18.90
CA LYS A 89 -15.79 3.54 19.47
C LYS A 89 -14.87 4.01 18.37
N THR A 90 -14.05 5.01 18.67
CA THR A 90 -12.96 5.42 17.79
C THR A 90 -11.88 4.35 17.78
N SER A 91 -11.24 4.14 16.61
CA SER A 91 -10.01 3.35 16.48
C SER A 91 -8.82 4.09 17.10
N GLU A 92 -7.68 3.42 17.16
CA GLU A 92 -6.41 4.02 17.59
C GLU A 92 -5.97 5.22 16.73
N SER A 93 -6.30 5.21 15.45
CA SER A 93 -6.07 6.34 14.53
C SER A 93 -7.09 7.49 14.71
N GLY A 94 -8.06 7.33 15.59
CA GLY A 94 -9.17 8.27 15.75
C GLY A 94 -10.28 8.13 14.71
N ALA A 95 -10.18 7.19 13.78
CA ALA A 95 -11.23 6.92 12.80
C ALA A 95 -12.41 6.22 13.46
N TRP A 96 -13.61 6.43 12.91
CA TRP A 96 -14.84 5.79 13.35
C TRP A 96 -15.82 5.59 12.20
N ARG A 97 -16.62 4.53 12.29
CA ARG A 97 -17.64 4.17 11.31
C ARG A 97 -18.84 3.51 11.98
N ILE A 98 -20.04 3.79 11.48
CA ILE A 98 -21.30 3.16 11.87
C ILE A 98 -22.07 2.85 10.60
N ASN A 99 -22.38 1.59 10.36
CA ASN A 99 -23.23 1.15 9.26
C ASN A 99 -24.66 0.97 9.77
N THR A 100 -25.63 1.36 8.98
CA THR A 100 -27.06 1.20 9.21
C THR A 100 -27.80 1.14 7.88
N ILE A 101 -29.11 1.07 7.90
CA ILE A 101 -30.00 1.07 6.75
C ILE A 101 -30.91 2.29 6.78
N ALA A 102 -31.35 2.74 5.61
CA ALA A 102 -32.14 3.96 5.51
C ALA A 102 -33.46 3.90 6.29
N THR A 103 -34.10 2.73 6.39
CA THR A 103 -35.33 2.52 7.15
C THR A 103 -35.13 2.58 8.69
N ALA A 104 -33.90 2.39 9.17
CA ALA A 104 -33.58 2.50 10.59
C ALA A 104 -33.31 3.95 11.05
N ILE A 105 -33.36 4.91 10.15
CA ILE A 105 -33.13 6.34 10.40
C ILE A 105 -34.23 7.18 9.73
N LYS A 106 -34.27 8.48 10.00
CA LYS A 106 -35.22 9.36 9.28
C LYS A 106 -34.85 9.45 7.80
N ALA A 107 -35.82 9.31 6.92
CA ALA A 107 -35.64 9.39 5.48
C ALA A 107 -35.07 10.74 5.00
N GLU A 108 -35.30 11.80 5.80
CA GLU A 108 -34.76 13.14 5.57
C GLU A 108 -34.48 13.78 6.95
N GLY A 109 -33.31 14.43 7.11
CA GLY A 109 -32.97 15.07 8.37
C GLY A 109 -31.53 15.54 8.45
N GLN A 110 -31.22 16.21 9.56
CA GLN A 110 -29.83 16.63 9.88
C GLN A 110 -29.26 15.73 10.95
N TYR A 111 -27.99 15.40 10.79
CA TYR A 111 -27.24 14.52 11.69
C TYR A 111 -25.91 15.15 12.08
N GLN A 112 -25.44 14.83 13.29
CA GLN A 112 -24.09 15.15 13.76
C GLN A 112 -23.52 14.01 14.59
N ALA A 113 -22.19 13.90 14.61
CA ALA A 113 -21.48 12.99 15.52
C ALA A 113 -21.18 13.69 16.85
N TYR A 114 -21.48 13.01 17.94
CA TYR A 114 -21.16 13.45 19.30
C TYR A 114 -20.10 12.52 19.89
N PHE A 115 -18.93 13.09 20.15
CA PHE A 115 -17.79 12.38 20.70
C PHE A 115 -17.66 12.62 22.20
N VAL A 116 -17.42 11.54 22.95
CA VAL A 116 -17.17 11.58 24.39
C VAL A 116 -15.92 10.77 24.74
N SER A 117 -15.00 11.41 25.47
CA SER A 117 -13.79 10.76 26.01
C SER A 117 -13.44 11.39 27.35
N GLY A 118 -13.77 10.73 28.46
CA GLY A 118 -13.65 11.28 29.80
C GLY A 118 -14.46 12.59 29.95
N LYS A 119 -13.80 13.69 30.29
CA LYS A 119 -14.42 15.03 30.39
C LYS A 119 -14.56 15.74 29.02
N THR A 120 -13.95 15.22 27.97
CA THR A 120 -14.00 15.82 26.62
C THR A 120 -15.31 15.46 25.93
N LYS A 121 -16.08 16.47 25.53
CA LYS A 121 -17.32 16.33 24.77
C LYS A 121 -17.25 17.26 23.56
N LEU A 122 -17.40 16.72 22.35
CA LEU A 122 -17.29 17.46 21.10
C LEU A 122 -18.41 17.04 20.14
N THR A 123 -18.79 17.98 19.28
CA THR A 123 -19.72 17.71 18.17
C THR A 123 -19.02 17.95 16.85
N SER A 124 -19.36 17.16 15.84
CA SER A 124 -18.99 17.46 14.46
C SER A 124 -19.82 18.64 13.91
N ASN A 125 -19.44 19.10 12.71
CA ASN A 125 -20.40 19.78 11.86
C ASN A 125 -21.62 18.87 11.58
N ASP A 126 -22.76 19.46 11.36
CA ASP A 126 -23.99 18.79 10.90
C ASP A 126 -23.90 18.44 9.43
N LYS A 127 -24.67 17.44 9.05
CA LYS A 127 -24.82 16.96 7.68
C LYS A 127 -26.29 16.71 7.37
N ASP A 128 -26.73 17.24 6.26
CA ASP A 128 -28.02 16.90 5.71
C ASP A 128 -28.00 15.48 5.12
N PHE A 129 -29.07 14.76 5.30
CA PHE A 129 -29.29 13.44 4.74
C PHE A 129 -30.69 13.37 4.14
N LYS A 130 -30.75 12.78 2.95
CA LYS A 130 -32.02 12.44 2.29
C LYS A 130 -31.85 11.11 1.58
N VAL A 131 -32.83 10.22 1.73
CA VAL A 131 -32.87 8.92 1.03
C VAL A 131 -32.94 9.15 -0.47
N ASP A 132 -32.02 8.57 -1.19
CA ASP A 132 -31.99 8.53 -2.65
C ASP A 132 -32.49 7.16 -3.12
N ASN A 133 -33.77 7.07 -3.47
CA ASN A 133 -34.40 5.83 -3.91
C ASN A 133 -33.83 5.31 -5.25
N THR A 134 -33.11 6.14 -6.01
CA THR A 134 -32.46 5.69 -7.27
C THR A 134 -31.30 4.74 -7.01
N LYS A 135 -30.81 4.68 -5.78
CA LYS A 135 -29.75 3.76 -5.34
C LYS A 135 -30.27 2.42 -4.80
N ILE A 136 -31.59 2.19 -4.82
CA ILE A 136 -32.21 0.94 -4.38
C ILE A 136 -32.52 0.09 -5.62
N PHE A 137 -31.98 -1.11 -5.67
CA PHE A 137 -32.13 -2.05 -6.78
C PHE A 137 -32.97 -3.26 -6.37
N ASN A 138 -33.58 -3.93 -7.34
CA ASN A 138 -34.40 -5.12 -7.06
C ASN A 138 -33.57 -6.27 -6.44
N ASP A 139 -32.35 -6.43 -6.94
CA ASP A 139 -31.39 -7.40 -6.41
C ASP A 139 -29.93 -6.94 -6.63
N VAL A 140 -28.98 -7.60 -5.98
CA VAL A 140 -27.54 -7.29 -6.10
C VAL A 140 -27.02 -7.53 -7.53
N SER A 141 -27.62 -8.45 -8.28
CA SER A 141 -27.18 -8.75 -9.65
C SER A 141 -27.43 -7.58 -10.61
N SER A 142 -28.45 -6.76 -10.32
CA SER A 142 -28.75 -5.54 -11.09
C SER A 142 -27.62 -4.50 -11.04
N LEU A 143 -26.79 -4.52 -9.97
CA LEU A 143 -25.63 -3.64 -9.87
C LEU A 143 -24.48 -4.04 -10.80
N LEU A 144 -24.45 -5.30 -11.22
CA LEU A 144 -23.35 -5.89 -11.97
C LEU A 144 -23.65 -6.07 -13.46
N LEU A 145 -24.58 -5.30 -14.00
CA LEU A 145 -24.93 -5.38 -15.43
C LEU A 145 -23.66 -5.44 -16.29
N PRO A 146 -23.49 -6.47 -17.15
CA PRO A 146 -22.32 -6.65 -17.99
C PRO A 146 -22.31 -5.61 -19.13
N SER A 147 -21.91 -4.38 -18.77
CA SER A 147 -21.88 -3.23 -19.68
C SER A 147 -20.52 -3.00 -20.32
N GLY A 148 -19.54 -3.84 -20.01
CA GLY A 148 -18.19 -3.76 -20.55
C GLY A 148 -18.06 -4.35 -21.96
N PRO A 149 -16.90 -4.14 -22.58
CA PRO A 149 -16.59 -4.69 -23.89
C PRO A 149 -16.79 -6.21 -23.95
N GLY A 150 -17.41 -6.68 -25.04
CA GLY A 150 -17.73 -8.09 -25.24
C GLY A 150 -18.80 -8.64 -24.31
N GLY A 151 -19.67 -7.79 -23.74
CA GLY A 151 -20.73 -8.19 -22.81
C GLY A 151 -20.19 -8.69 -21.46
N ARG A 152 -19.03 -8.21 -21.03
CA ARG A 152 -18.38 -8.60 -19.79
C ARG A 152 -18.61 -7.56 -18.68
N ILE A 153 -18.46 -7.94 -17.42
CA ILE A 153 -18.47 -6.98 -16.29
C ILE A 153 -17.24 -6.08 -16.43
N HIS A 154 -17.46 -4.76 -16.48
CA HIS A 154 -16.44 -3.76 -16.73
C HIS A 154 -15.76 -3.31 -15.44
N GLY A 155 -14.46 -3.19 -15.48
CA GLY A 155 -13.65 -2.71 -14.37
C GLY A 155 -12.59 -1.70 -14.78
N ALA A 156 -11.93 -1.15 -13.78
CA ALA A 156 -10.77 -0.30 -13.94
C ALA A 156 -9.74 -0.59 -12.83
N ASP A 157 -8.54 -0.05 -12.97
CA ASP A 157 -7.60 0.03 -11.86
C ASP A 157 -7.01 1.43 -11.76
N ILE A 158 -6.68 1.84 -10.53
CA ILE A 158 -6.22 3.17 -10.19
C ILE A 158 -5.06 3.13 -9.19
N SER A 159 -4.31 4.23 -9.20
CA SER A 159 -3.25 4.53 -8.27
C SER A 159 -3.18 6.06 -8.05
N ARG A 160 -2.16 6.54 -7.35
CA ARG A 160 -1.88 7.98 -7.23
C ARG A 160 -1.88 8.74 -8.56
N TRP A 161 -1.58 8.08 -9.67
CA TRP A 161 -1.51 8.71 -10.99
C TRP A 161 -2.86 9.23 -11.49
N GLN A 162 -3.96 8.68 -10.96
CA GLN A 162 -5.31 9.15 -11.26
C GLN A 162 -5.71 10.39 -10.44
N HIS A 163 -4.84 10.84 -9.51
CA HIS A 163 -5.01 12.02 -8.66
C HIS A 163 -4.01 13.15 -8.96
N PRO A 164 -3.88 13.65 -10.20
CA PRO A 164 -2.96 14.74 -10.50
C PRO A 164 -3.32 15.96 -9.65
N ASN A 165 -2.33 16.53 -8.96
CA ASN A 165 -2.52 17.63 -8.02
C ASN A 165 -3.55 17.34 -6.92
N ASP A 166 -3.59 16.09 -6.43
CA ASP A 166 -4.51 15.60 -5.39
C ASP A 166 -6.00 15.74 -5.74
N LYS A 167 -6.36 15.84 -7.01
CA LYS A 167 -7.75 15.92 -7.42
C LYS A 167 -8.49 14.63 -7.11
N PRO A 168 -9.70 14.72 -6.53
CA PRO A 168 -10.52 13.54 -6.26
C PRO A 168 -11.05 12.92 -7.56
N ILE A 169 -11.41 11.64 -7.49
CA ILE A 169 -12.10 10.90 -8.55
C ILE A 169 -13.61 11.01 -8.32
N ASP A 170 -14.35 11.20 -9.40
CA ASP A 170 -15.82 11.15 -9.41
C ASP A 170 -16.27 9.71 -9.65
N PHE A 171 -16.44 8.94 -8.57
CA PHE A 171 -16.84 7.54 -8.66
C PHE A 171 -18.30 7.35 -9.09
N GLN A 172 -19.17 8.32 -8.87
CA GLN A 172 -20.53 8.28 -9.41
C GLN A 172 -20.49 8.27 -10.94
N LYS A 173 -19.73 9.18 -11.53
CA LYS A 173 -19.51 9.22 -12.98
C LYS A 173 -18.83 7.94 -13.49
N MET A 174 -17.90 7.38 -12.72
CA MET A 174 -17.24 6.11 -13.05
C MET A 174 -18.26 4.97 -13.12
N PHE A 175 -19.16 4.87 -12.14
CA PHE A 175 -20.25 3.88 -12.14
C PHE A 175 -21.22 4.08 -13.31
N GLU A 176 -21.64 5.32 -13.59
CA GLU A 176 -22.51 5.67 -14.72
C GLU A 176 -21.86 5.35 -16.07
N ALA A 177 -20.52 5.47 -16.17
CA ALA A 177 -19.76 5.06 -17.35
C ALA A 177 -19.63 3.54 -17.52
N GLY A 178 -20.23 2.75 -16.63
CA GLY A 178 -20.33 1.29 -16.73
C GLY A 178 -19.30 0.52 -15.88
N ILE A 179 -18.42 1.16 -15.12
CA ILE A 179 -17.48 0.47 -14.23
C ILE A 179 -18.24 -0.14 -13.05
N ARG A 180 -17.98 -1.42 -12.78
CA ARG A 180 -18.63 -2.19 -11.72
C ARG A 180 -17.63 -2.73 -10.69
N PHE A 181 -16.36 -2.83 -11.06
CA PHE A 181 -15.29 -3.16 -10.11
C PHE A 181 -14.04 -2.29 -10.34
N LEU A 182 -13.29 -2.09 -9.28
CA LEU A 182 -12.13 -1.22 -9.24
C LEU A 182 -11.02 -1.88 -8.42
N MET A 183 -9.82 -1.97 -8.98
CA MET A 183 -8.63 -2.36 -8.25
C MET A 183 -7.85 -1.10 -7.86
N ILE A 184 -7.59 -0.92 -6.57
CA ILE A 184 -6.95 0.28 -6.01
C ILE A 184 -5.56 -0.07 -5.52
N LYS A 185 -4.54 0.67 -5.94
CA LYS A 185 -3.19 0.49 -5.39
C LYS A 185 -3.17 0.85 -3.91
N GLY A 186 -3.01 -0.15 -3.06
CA GLY A 186 -3.02 0.03 -1.61
C GLY A 186 -1.64 0.03 -0.99
N SER A 187 -0.66 -0.59 -1.66
CA SER A 187 0.72 -0.62 -1.18
C SER A 187 1.74 -0.79 -2.30
N ASP A 188 2.97 -0.45 -1.99
CA ASP A 188 4.12 -0.53 -2.90
C ASP A 188 5.35 -0.95 -2.09
N THR A 189 6.29 -1.63 -2.71
CA THR A 189 7.57 -1.93 -2.06
C THR A 189 8.37 -0.66 -1.78
N GLN A 190 8.31 0.33 -2.70
CA GLN A 190 9.02 1.60 -2.54
C GLN A 190 8.24 2.56 -1.62
N ASP A 191 8.87 3.00 -0.54
CA ASP A 191 8.22 3.76 0.52
C ASP A 191 7.56 5.06 0.08
N LYS A 192 8.22 5.82 -0.83
CA LYS A 192 7.60 7.04 -1.36
C LYS A 192 6.33 6.73 -2.15
N ALA A 193 6.38 5.75 -3.04
CA ALA A 193 5.22 5.33 -3.83
C ALA A 193 4.12 4.73 -2.92
N ASP A 194 4.50 3.98 -1.89
CA ASP A 194 3.59 3.43 -0.90
C ASP A 194 2.83 4.54 -0.17
N SER A 195 3.53 5.53 0.37
CA SER A 195 2.94 6.69 1.06
C SER A 195 2.01 7.49 0.15
N ASP A 196 2.44 7.77 -1.09
CA ASP A 196 1.65 8.51 -2.07
C ASP A 196 0.33 7.80 -2.42
N ASN A 197 0.31 6.47 -2.48
CA ASN A 197 -0.90 5.68 -2.76
C ASN A 197 -1.79 5.53 -1.51
N TYR A 198 -1.20 5.29 -0.35
CA TYR A 198 -1.96 5.14 0.89
C TYR A 198 -2.78 6.38 1.24
N LYS A 199 -2.31 7.56 0.84
CA LYS A 199 -3.01 8.84 1.01
C LYS A 199 -4.45 8.79 0.48
N PHE A 200 -4.69 8.08 -0.61
CA PHE A 200 -6.00 8.04 -1.30
C PHE A 200 -6.81 6.79 -0.97
N LEU A 201 -6.16 5.69 -0.57
CA LEU A 201 -6.76 4.36 -0.45
C LEU A 201 -8.11 4.35 0.28
N VAL A 202 -8.18 4.95 1.48
CA VAL A 202 -9.40 4.90 2.31
C VAL A 202 -10.53 5.68 1.65
N ALA A 203 -10.23 6.90 1.18
CA ALA A 203 -11.22 7.77 0.56
C ALA A 203 -11.76 7.18 -0.75
N ASP A 204 -10.87 6.63 -1.58
CA ASP A 204 -11.25 6.04 -2.86
C ASP A 204 -12.09 4.79 -2.68
N ARG A 205 -11.67 3.88 -1.77
CA ARG A 205 -12.46 2.68 -1.49
C ARG A 205 -13.86 3.03 -1.00
N ASP A 206 -13.95 3.92 -0.01
CA ASP A 206 -15.24 4.30 0.57
C ASP A 206 -16.14 4.98 -0.47
N ALA A 207 -15.61 5.90 -1.27
CA ALA A 207 -16.37 6.60 -2.29
C ALA A 207 -16.77 5.69 -3.47
N ALA A 208 -15.88 4.78 -3.89
CA ALA A 208 -16.20 3.80 -4.94
C ALA A 208 -17.31 2.84 -4.49
N GLN A 209 -17.22 2.29 -3.28
CA GLN A 209 -18.25 1.42 -2.72
C GLN A 209 -19.58 2.16 -2.53
N ALA A 210 -19.53 3.43 -2.10
CA ALA A 210 -20.73 4.27 -2.00
C ALA A 210 -21.40 4.54 -3.35
N ALA A 211 -20.62 4.59 -4.44
CA ALA A 211 -21.15 4.69 -5.80
C ALA A 211 -21.69 3.35 -6.35
N GLY A 212 -21.49 2.23 -5.64
CA GLY A 212 -21.93 0.90 -6.07
C GLY A 212 -20.87 0.06 -6.77
N ILE A 213 -19.61 0.50 -6.76
CA ILE A 213 -18.48 -0.20 -7.37
C ILE A 213 -17.88 -1.18 -6.34
N TYR A 214 -17.61 -2.43 -6.75
CA TYR A 214 -16.87 -3.39 -5.96
C TYR A 214 -15.38 -3.03 -6.00
N THR A 215 -14.67 -3.17 -4.86
CA THR A 215 -13.27 -2.73 -4.78
C THR A 215 -12.33 -3.87 -4.40
N GLY A 216 -11.17 -3.91 -5.03
CA GLY A 216 -10.04 -4.72 -4.62
C GLY A 216 -8.83 -3.84 -4.35
N ILE A 217 -7.83 -4.40 -3.70
CA ILE A 217 -6.60 -3.67 -3.36
C ILE A 217 -5.41 -4.45 -3.91
N TYR A 218 -4.46 -3.76 -4.53
CA TYR A 218 -3.25 -4.41 -5.03
C TYR A 218 -1.96 -3.85 -4.44
N HIS A 219 -0.95 -4.73 -4.39
CA HIS A 219 0.42 -4.43 -3.98
C HIS A 219 1.34 -4.48 -5.19
N TYR A 220 2.04 -3.39 -5.48
CA TYR A 220 3.07 -3.35 -6.51
C TYR A 220 4.41 -3.82 -5.94
N ALA A 221 4.96 -4.88 -6.50
CA ALA A 221 6.11 -5.56 -5.97
C ALA A 221 7.41 -5.23 -6.71
N TYR A 222 8.47 -4.93 -5.95
CA TYR A 222 9.85 -5.03 -6.40
C TYR A 222 10.53 -6.19 -5.70
N LEU A 223 11.24 -7.00 -6.47
CA LEU A 223 11.96 -8.15 -5.95
C LEU A 223 13.28 -7.75 -5.28
N PRO A 224 13.71 -8.47 -4.24
CA PRO A 224 14.97 -8.19 -3.55
C PRO A 224 16.19 -8.58 -4.38
N ASN A 225 17.29 -7.84 -4.20
CA ASN A 225 18.56 -8.18 -4.86
C ASN A 225 19.30 -9.27 -4.06
N THR A 226 18.87 -10.50 -4.18
CA THR A 226 19.47 -11.66 -3.51
C THR A 226 19.35 -12.91 -4.35
N THR A 227 20.26 -13.85 -4.15
CA THR A 227 20.21 -15.21 -4.71
C THR A 227 19.92 -16.27 -3.63
N ASP A 228 19.76 -15.84 -2.37
CA ASP A 228 19.46 -16.72 -1.24
C ASP A 228 17.94 -16.97 -1.13
N PRO A 229 17.47 -18.23 -1.28
CA PRO A 229 16.05 -18.56 -1.20
C PRO A 229 15.38 -18.16 0.13
N GLU A 230 16.08 -18.25 1.25
CA GLU A 230 15.51 -17.87 2.55
C GLU A 230 15.25 -16.37 2.63
N SER A 231 16.17 -15.55 2.09
CA SER A 231 16.00 -14.11 1.99
C SER A 231 14.85 -13.74 1.06
N VAL A 232 14.68 -14.49 -0.04
CA VAL A 232 13.53 -14.34 -0.96
C VAL A 232 12.21 -14.61 -0.22
N VAL A 233 12.13 -15.69 0.55
CA VAL A 233 10.95 -16.04 1.34
C VAL A 233 10.65 -14.99 2.42
N ARG A 234 11.67 -14.50 3.13
CA ARG A 234 11.49 -13.45 4.15
C ARG A 234 10.95 -12.16 3.55
N ASP A 235 11.47 -11.75 2.40
CA ASP A 235 11.01 -10.54 1.71
C ASP A 235 9.55 -10.70 1.23
N ALA A 236 9.22 -11.80 0.57
CA ALA A 236 7.86 -12.06 0.11
C ALA A 236 6.84 -12.00 1.26
N LYS A 237 7.15 -12.61 2.40
CA LYS A 237 6.32 -12.53 3.62
C LYS A 237 6.19 -11.11 4.16
N ALA A 238 7.29 -10.34 4.16
CA ALA A 238 7.27 -8.95 4.63
C ALA A 238 6.41 -8.05 3.74
N GLN A 239 6.49 -8.21 2.40
CA GLN A 239 5.67 -7.46 1.47
C GLN A 239 4.19 -7.91 1.51
N ALA A 240 3.92 -9.21 1.69
CA ALA A 240 2.56 -9.72 1.93
C ALA A 240 1.96 -9.12 3.21
N GLN A 241 2.74 -9.07 4.30
CA GLN A 241 2.28 -8.46 5.56
C GLN A 241 1.93 -6.99 5.39
N LYS A 242 2.63 -6.25 4.52
CA LYS A 242 2.35 -4.84 4.26
C LYS A 242 0.94 -4.62 3.71
N ILE A 243 0.51 -5.41 2.72
CA ILE A 243 -0.84 -5.28 2.18
C ILE A 243 -1.91 -5.84 3.14
N ILE A 244 -1.60 -6.87 3.92
CA ILE A 244 -2.48 -7.38 4.98
C ILE A 244 -2.77 -6.26 5.99
N TRP A 245 -1.76 -5.50 6.41
CA TRP A 245 -1.94 -4.33 7.27
C TRP A 245 -2.83 -3.25 6.63
N ARG A 246 -2.69 -3.01 5.33
CA ARG A 246 -3.58 -2.07 4.61
C ARG A 246 -5.03 -2.52 4.69
N LEU A 247 -5.30 -3.79 4.39
CA LEU A 247 -6.63 -4.36 4.50
C LEU A 247 -7.14 -4.30 5.95
N ALA A 248 -6.30 -4.62 6.93
CA ALA A 248 -6.65 -4.55 8.35
C ALA A 248 -7.02 -3.13 8.79
N SER A 249 -6.33 -2.10 8.26
CA SER A 249 -6.65 -0.69 8.55
C SER A 249 -8.02 -0.25 8.03
N LEU A 250 -8.54 -0.98 7.04
CA LEU A 250 -9.89 -0.79 6.47
C LEU A 250 -10.97 -1.62 7.17
N GLY A 251 -10.60 -2.40 8.20
CA GLY A 251 -11.52 -3.27 8.92
C GLY A 251 -11.64 -4.69 8.35
N GLY A 252 -10.78 -5.06 7.42
CA GLY A 252 -10.80 -6.36 6.73
C GLY A 252 -11.67 -6.36 5.47
N TYR A 253 -12.00 -7.56 4.98
CA TYR A 253 -12.89 -7.73 3.84
C TYR A 253 -14.36 -7.49 4.22
N THR A 254 -15.07 -6.83 3.34
CA THR A 254 -16.52 -6.74 3.32
C THR A 254 -17.09 -7.54 2.13
N GLU A 255 -18.41 -7.63 2.01
CA GLU A 255 -19.07 -8.26 0.87
C GLU A 255 -18.91 -7.48 -0.45
N ARG A 256 -18.36 -6.26 -0.38
CA ARG A 256 -18.04 -5.43 -1.55
C ARG A 256 -16.56 -5.44 -1.92
N ASP A 257 -15.76 -6.27 -1.24
CA ASP A 257 -14.33 -6.37 -1.51
C ASP A 257 -13.99 -7.62 -2.32
N LEU A 258 -13.31 -7.38 -3.43
CA LEU A 258 -12.61 -8.40 -4.19
C LEU A 258 -11.35 -8.88 -3.42
N PRO A 259 -10.81 -10.05 -3.77
CA PRO A 259 -9.53 -10.48 -3.21
C PRO A 259 -8.43 -9.43 -3.43
N LEU A 260 -7.43 -9.44 -2.53
CA LEU A 260 -6.19 -8.70 -2.74
C LEU A 260 -5.48 -9.16 -4.03
N ALA A 261 -4.61 -8.32 -4.59
CA ALA A 261 -3.83 -8.69 -5.75
C ALA A 261 -2.33 -8.41 -5.55
N LEU A 262 -1.51 -9.31 -6.07
CA LEU A 262 -0.09 -9.13 -6.27
C LEU A 262 0.12 -8.58 -7.69
N ASP A 263 0.72 -7.41 -7.80
CA ASP A 263 1.16 -6.81 -9.05
C ASP A 263 2.67 -7.04 -9.21
N LEU A 264 3.04 -7.98 -10.10
CA LEU A 264 4.42 -8.42 -10.32
C LEU A 264 4.77 -8.35 -11.81
N GLU A 265 5.57 -7.35 -12.18
CA GLU A 265 5.83 -7.01 -13.57
C GLU A 265 7.30 -6.95 -13.97
N ASP A 266 8.22 -6.92 -13.00
CA ASP A 266 9.65 -6.74 -13.26
C ASP A 266 10.47 -7.68 -12.37
N ASN A 267 11.45 -8.36 -12.94
CA ASN A 267 12.43 -9.14 -12.21
C ASN A 267 13.81 -8.46 -12.12
N CYS A 268 13.87 -7.18 -12.48
CA CYS A 268 15.07 -6.38 -12.33
C CYS A 268 15.30 -6.01 -10.86
N VAL A 269 16.38 -6.49 -10.29
CA VAL A 269 16.73 -6.27 -8.88
C VAL A 269 17.84 -5.24 -8.66
N LYS A 270 18.49 -4.80 -9.73
CA LYS A 270 19.51 -3.74 -9.68
C LYS A 270 19.50 -2.92 -10.96
N LYS A 271 19.40 -1.59 -10.80
CA LYS A 271 19.47 -0.63 -11.90
C LYS A 271 20.71 0.25 -11.73
N ASN A 272 21.34 0.63 -12.84
CA ASN A 272 22.41 1.63 -12.81
C ASN A 272 21.82 3.06 -12.73
N ARG A 273 22.68 4.08 -12.64
CA ARG A 273 22.28 5.50 -12.58
C ARG A 273 21.42 5.97 -13.77
N ARG A 274 21.46 5.26 -14.90
CA ARG A 274 20.64 5.57 -16.09
C ARG A 274 19.30 4.84 -16.07
N GLY A 275 18.97 4.12 -14.98
CA GLY A 275 17.75 3.33 -14.88
C GLY A 275 17.78 2.00 -15.66
N VAL A 276 18.93 1.62 -16.23
CA VAL A 276 19.09 0.37 -16.97
C VAL A 276 19.33 -0.76 -15.98
N CYS A 277 18.61 -1.87 -16.16
CA CYS A 277 18.77 -3.05 -15.32
C CYS A 277 20.15 -3.69 -15.52
N THR A 278 20.82 -3.99 -14.40
CA THR A 278 22.16 -4.62 -14.37
C THR A 278 22.17 -5.98 -13.67
N ALA A 279 21.08 -6.33 -12.98
CA ALA A 279 20.89 -7.65 -12.39
C ALA A 279 19.42 -8.03 -12.39
N TYR A 280 19.14 -9.28 -12.74
CA TYR A 280 17.80 -9.86 -12.75
C TYR A 280 17.73 -11.03 -11.78
N MET A 281 16.59 -11.17 -11.09
CA MET A 281 16.31 -12.36 -10.31
C MET A 281 16.03 -13.55 -11.23
N GLY A 282 16.60 -14.71 -10.90
CA GLY A 282 16.38 -15.94 -11.66
C GLY A 282 14.95 -16.46 -11.56
N ARG A 283 14.46 -17.10 -12.60
CA ARG A 283 13.06 -17.55 -12.76
C ARG A 283 12.51 -18.36 -11.60
N THR A 284 13.31 -19.30 -11.05
CA THR A 284 12.92 -20.12 -9.90
C THR A 284 12.69 -19.28 -8.66
N LEU A 285 13.54 -18.28 -8.41
CA LEU A 285 13.40 -17.39 -7.24
C LEU A 285 12.25 -16.41 -7.39
N VAL A 286 11.98 -15.92 -8.61
CA VAL A 286 10.78 -15.11 -8.89
C VAL A 286 9.51 -15.90 -8.59
N THR A 287 9.47 -17.17 -9.02
CA THR A 287 8.34 -18.05 -8.77
C THR A 287 8.17 -18.34 -7.27
N LEU A 288 9.26 -18.70 -6.57
CA LEU A 288 9.26 -18.90 -5.12
C LEU A 288 8.75 -17.68 -4.35
N TRP A 289 9.19 -16.49 -4.77
CA TRP A 289 8.76 -15.23 -4.16
C TRP A 289 7.25 -15.03 -4.34
N ALA A 290 6.74 -15.21 -5.57
CA ALA A 290 5.32 -15.04 -5.88
C ALA A 290 4.44 -16.05 -5.13
N GLU A 291 4.80 -17.34 -5.13
CA GLU A 291 4.10 -18.39 -4.38
C GLU A 291 4.05 -18.07 -2.87
N THR A 292 5.18 -17.65 -2.31
CA THR A 292 5.27 -17.31 -0.88
C THR A 292 4.37 -16.12 -0.54
N TRP A 293 4.36 -15.07 -1.37
CA TRP A 293 3.51 -13.91 -1.15
C TRP A 293 2.02 -14.28 -1.22
N LEU A 294 1.62 -14.97 -2.29
CA LEU A 294 0.22 -15.37 -2.52
C LEU A 294 -0.30 -16.28 -1.42
N ARG A 295 0.50 -17.28 -1.03
CA ARG A 295 0.18 -18.20 0.05
C ARG A 295 0.05 -17.48 1.39
N THR A 296 0.97 -16.57 1.73
CA THR A 296 0.93 -15.80 2.97
C THR A 296 -0.35 -14.97 3.08
N VAL A 297 -0.77 -14.32 2.01
CA VAL A 297 -2.03 -13.56 1.98
C VAL A 297 -3.23 -14.50 2.11
N TYR A 298 -3.24 -15.61 1.37
CA TYR A 298 -4.34 -16.58 1.42
C TYR A 298 -4.51 -17.21 2.79
N GLU A 299 -3.42 -17.71 3.39
CA GLU A 299 -3.43 -18.33 4.74
C GLU A 299 -3.94 -17.36 5.80
N LYS A 300 -3.62 -16.06 5.67
CA LYS A 300 -4.06 -15.05 6.63
C LYS A 300 -5.49 -14.60 6.44
N THR A 301 -5.94 -14.41 5.20
CA THR A 301 -7.21 -13.73 4.90
C THR A 301 -8.32 -14.68 4.46
N GLY A 302 -7.98 -15.93 4.14
CA GLY A 302 -8.93 -16.94 3.64
C GLY A 302 -9.41 -16.73 2.20
N LYS A 303 -9.06 -15.60 1.54
CA LYS A 303 -9.36 -15.34 0.13
C LYS A 303 -8.11 -15.52 -0.73
N LYS A 304 -8.21 -16.30 -1.82
CA LYS A 304 -7.11 -16.48 -2.78
C LYS A 304 -6.85 -15.15 -3.50
N PRO A 305 -5.67 -14.53 -3.32
CA PRO A 305 -5.35 -13.28 -3.99
C PRO A 305 -5.16 -13.47 -5.50
N PHE A 306 -5.37 -12.42 -6.29
CA PHE A 306 -4.99 -12.40 -7.69
C PHE A 306 -3.48 -12.32 -7.85
N LEU A 307 -2.96 -12.93 -8.91
CA LEU A 307 -1.68 -12.51 -9.49
C LEU A 307 -1.97 -11.66 -10.74
N TYR A 308 -1.54 -10.38 -10.71
CA TYR A 308 -1.49 -9.54 -11.88
C TYR A 308 -0.10 -9.57 -12.50
N SER A 309 -0.09 -9.77 -13.81
CA SER A 309 1.11 -9.67 -14.66
C SER A 309 0.73 -9.65 -16.13
N TYR A 310 1.73 -9.55 -17.01
CA TYR A 310 1.53 -9.69 -18.45
C TYR A 310 2.17 -10.98 -19.00
N SER A 311 1.63 -11.48 -20.11
CA SER A 311 1.95 -12.80 -20.65
C SER A 311 3.44 -13.05 -20.85
N GLN A 312 4.18 -12.04 -21.36
CA GLN A 312 5.61 -12.17 -21.63
C GLN A 312 6.41 -12.33 -20.32
N PHE A 313 6.05 -11.59 -19.26
CA PHE A 313 6.72 -11.72 -17.97
C PHE A 313 6.51 -13.13 -17.39
N LEU A 314 5.27 -13.60 -17.37
CA LEU A 314 4.95 -14.95 -16.88
C LEU A 314 5.76 -16.03 -17.62
N GLU A 315 5.91 -15.90 -18.93
CA GLU A 315 6.64 -16.86 -19.75
C GLU A 315 8.17 -16.79 -19.55
N GLN A 316 8.72 -15.58 -19.44
CA GLN A 316 10.17 -15.36 -19.46
C GLN A 316 10.80 -15.28 -18.08
N ALA A 317 10.10 -14.72 -17.10
CA ALA A 317 10.64 -14.45 -15.78
C ALA A 317 10.26 -15.49 -14.72
N MET A 318 9.35 -16.44 -15.00
CA MET A 318 8.88 -17.44 -14.05
C MET A 318 9.07 -18.86 -14.58
N VAL A 319 9.05 -19.85 -13.68
CA VAL A 319 8.94 -21.26 -14.04
C VAL A 319 7.49 -21.74 -13.88
N ARG A 320 7.10 -22.80 -14.59
CA ARG A 320 5.76 -23.40 -14.41
C ARG A 320 5.59 -23.91 -12.99
N SER A 321 4.42 -23.64 -12.42
CA SER A 321 4.07 -24.03 -11.07
C SER A 321 2.60 -24.43 -10.97
N ASP A 322 2.34 -25.58 -10.34
CA ASP A 322 1.00 -26.02 -10.04
C ASP A 322 0.40 -25.27 -8.84
N GLU A 323 1.24 -24.71 -7.97
CA GLU A 323 0.81 -23.83 -6.88
C GLU A 323 0.26 -22.52 -7.44
N LEU A 324 1.00 -21.84 -8.31
CA LEU A 324 0.56 -20.60 -8.95
C LEU A 324 -0.77 -20.76 -9.68
N ARG A 325 -0.99 -21.91 -10.33
CA ARG A 325 -2.24 -22.19 -11.06
C ARG A 325 -3.49 -22.16 -10.19
N GLN A 326 -3.34 -22.32 -8.87
CA GLN A 326 -4.46 -22.28 -7.93
C GLN A 326 -4.97 -20.88 -7.62
N TYR A 327 -4.21 -19.86 -7.99
CA TYR A 327 -4.57 -18.46 -7.76
C TYR A 327 -5.21 -17.83 -9.01
N PRO A 328 -6.21 -16.96 -8.86
CA PRO A 328 -6.84 -16.30 -9.98
C PRO A 328 -5.84 -15.38 -10.71
N LEU A 329 -5.82 -15.44 -12.04
CA LEU A 329 -4.95 -14.64 -12.88
C LEU A 329 -5.66 -13.36 -13.33
N TRP A 330 -5.06 -12.21 -13.05
CA TRP A 330 -5.37 -10.92 -13.65
C TRP A 330 -4.31 -10.61 -14.69
N LEU A 331 -4.68 -10.75 -15.98
CA LEU A 331 -3.74 -10.73 -17.09
C LEU A 331 -3.80 -9.41 -17.85
N ALA A 332 -2.67 -8.73 -17.98
CA ALA A 332 -2.53 -7.58 -18.87
C ALA A 332 -2.15 -8.05 -20.28
N GLN A 333 -2.96 -7.68 -21.26
CA GLN A 333 -2.62 -7.82 -22.66
C GLN A 333 -3.39 -6.80 -23.51
N TYR A 334 -2.65 -5.93 -24.15
CA TYR A 334 -3.17 -4.87 -25.00
C TYR A 334 -3.13 -5.30 -26.48
N ALA A 335 -3.68 -4.44 -27.36
CA ALA A 335 -3.74 -4.68 -28.81
C ALA A 335 -4.63 -5.86 -29.25
N LEU A 336 -5.54 -6.32 -28.37
CA LEU A 336 -6.63 -7.22 -28.72
C LEU A 336 -7.95 -6.46 -28.67
N ASN A 337 -8.89 -6.84 -29.53
CA ASN A 337 -10.22 -6.22 -29.53
C ASN A 337 -11.08 -6.74 -28.37
N PRO A 338 -11.29 -5.98 -27.29
CA PRO A 338 -12.09 -6.44 -26.16
C PRO A 338 -13.58 -6.51 -26.44
N THR A 339 -14.07 -5.89 -27.52
CA THR A 339 -15.50 -5.90 -27.89
C THR A 339 -15.93 -7.22 -28.49
N ASP A 340 -14.99 -7.99 -29.03
CA ASP A 340 -15.25 -9.33 -29.54
C ASP A 340 -15.31 -10.31 -28.35
N PRO A 341 -16.45 -10.95 -28.08
CA PRO A 341 -16.60 -11.84 -26.93
C PRO A 341 -15.77 -13.12 -27.04
N ILE A 342 -15.35 -13.53 -28.23
CA ILE A 342 -14.53 -14.72 -28.43
C ILE A 342 -13.03 -14.46 -28.30
N VAL A 343 -12.59 -13.20 -28.40
CA VAL A 343 -11.18 -12.84 -28.21
C VAL A 343 -10.76 -13.06 -26.77
N GLN A 344 -9.68 -13.79 -26.59
CA GLN A 344 -9.14 -14.16 -25.29
C GLN A 344 -7.66 -13.73 -25.18
N PRO A 345 -7.27 -13.06 -24.08
CA PRO A 345 -5.85 -12.78 -23.80
C PRO A 345 -5.11 -14.08 -23.46
N GLY A 346 -3.78 -14.05 -23.59
CA GLY A 346 -2.92 -15.18 -23.24
C GLY A 346 -2.96 -16.36 -24.19
N GLN A 347 -3.61 -16.23 -25.35
CA GLN A 347 -3.54 -17.21 -26.43
C GLN A 347 -2.33 -16.95 -27.33
N LYS A 348 -1.71 -18.02 -27.79
CA LYS A 348 -0.60 -17.99 -28.75
C LYS A 348 -0.84 -18.96 -29.89
N THR A 349 -0.51 -18.54 -31.08
CA THR A 349 -0.64 -19.38 -32.28
C THR A 349 0.34 -20.55 -32.25
N VAL A 350 1.52 -20.36 -31.64
CA VAL A 350 2.56 -21.38 -31.49
C VAL A 350 3.02 -21.42 -30.04
N GLY A 351 2.75 -22.54 -29.37
CA GLY A 351 3.04 -22.74 -27.95
C GLY A 351 2.05 -22.04 -27.00
N CYS A 352 2.16 -22.31 -25.70
CA CYS A 352 1.27 -21.76 -24.68
C CYS A 352 1.86 -20.52 -24.03
N TYR A 353 1.04 -19.48 -23.93
CA TYR A 353 1.31 -18.31 -23.11
C TYR A 353 0.83 -18.51 -21.68
N SER A 354 1.28 -17.63 -20.77
CA SER A 354 0.83 -17.63 -19.37
C SER A 354 0.99 -18.99 -18.69
N HIS A 355 2.01 -19.64 -19.00
CA HIS A 355 2.39 -21.03 -18.78
C HIS A 355 1.74 -21.77 -17.60
N SER A 356 1.80 -21.30 -16.36
CA SER A 356 1.17 -21.97 -15.20
C SER A 356 -0.35 -22.01 -15.35
N TRP A 357 -0.96 -21.02 -15.95
CA TRP A 357 -2.40 -20.92 -16.17
C TRP A 357 -2.87 -21.40 -17.54
N SER A 358 -2.00 -21.90 -18.38
CA SER A 358 -2.40 -22.43 -19.69
C SER A 358 -2.91 -23.86 -19.55
N ASN A 359 -4.04 -24.16 -20.21
CA ASN A 359 -4.55 -25.52 -20.36
C ASN A 359 -3.87 -26.26 -21.55
N ALA A 360 -4.27 -27.51 -21.79
CA ALA A 360 -3.73 -28.32 -22.89
C ALA A 360 -3.95 -27.69 -24.30
N ASN A 361 -4.96 -26.85 -24.45
CA ASN A 361 -5.30 -26.16 -25.70
C ASN A 361 -4.62 -24.78 -25.80
N CYS A 362 -3.63 -24.49 -24.98
CA CYS A 362 -2.92 -23.22 -24.93
C CYS A 362 -3.80 -21.98 -24.64
N SER A 363 -4.98 -22.17 -24.11
CA SER A 363 -5.83 -21.08 -23.62
C SER A 363 -5.42 -20.70 -22.20
N ALA A 364 -5.26 -19.43 -21.91
CA ALA A 364 -5.00 -18.95 -20.56
C ALA A 364 -6.27 -18.99 -19.70
N GLN A 365 -6.12 -19.43 -18.46
CA GLN A 365 -7.18 -19.45 -17.45
C GLN A 365 -7.22 -18.14 -16.67
N TRP A 366 -7.36 -17.04 -17.39
CA TRP A 366 -7.48 -15.73 -16.78
C TRP A 366 -8.86 -15.50 -16.17
N ILE A 367 -8.93 -14.65 -15.16
CA ILE A 367 -10.19 -14.23 -14.50
C ILE A 367 -10.50 -12.76 -14.80
N VAL A 368 -9.48 -11.90 -14.72
CA VAL A 368 -9.56 -10.48 -15.07
C VAL A 368 -8.59 -10.20 -16.21
N TRP A 369 -9.01 -9.43 -17.19
CA TRP A 369 -8.17 -8.98 -18.29
C TRP A 369 -8.09 -7.46 -18.31
N GLN A 370 -6.87 -6.93 -18.07
CA GLN A 370 -6.57 -5.53 -18.34
C GLN A 370 -6.30 -5.39 -19.84
N TYR A 371 -7.23 -4.83 -20.57
CA TYR A 371 -7.18 -4.79 -22.02
C TYR A 371 -6.61 -3.50 -22.60
N THR A 372 -6.46 -2.45 -21.80
CA THR A 372 -5.84 -1.19 -22.19
C THR A 372 -5.39 -0.37 -20.98
N SER A 373 -4.29 0.39 -21.16
CA SER A 373 -3.85 1.45 -20.25
C SER A 373 -4.15 2.86 -20.81
N CYS A 374 -5.04 2.94 -21.80
CA CYS A 374 -5.31 4.16 -22.56
C CYS A 374 -6.80 4.56 -22.55
N GLY A 375 -7.55 4.13 -21.54
CA GLY A 375 -8.91 4.60 -21.32
C GLY A 375 -8.95 6.11 -21.11
N TYR A 376 -9.96 6.82 -21.62
CA TYR A 376 -10.11 8.26 -21.42
C TYR A 376 -10.53 8.57 -19.98
N GLY A 377 -9.61 9.12 -19.17
CA GLY A 377 -9.85 9.40 -17.76
C GLY A 377 -11.09 10.24 -17.52
N SER A 378 -11.31 11.29 -18.31
CA SER A 378 -12.47 12.17 -18.16
C SER A 378 -13.83 11.48 -18.34
N LYS A 379 -13.89 10.41 -19.14
CA LYS A 379 -15.11 9.58 -19.30
C LYS A 379 -15.49 8.89 -17.99
N TYR A 380 -14.47 8.48 -17.24
CA TYR A 380 -14.61 7.69 -16.00
C TYR A 380 -14.45 8.53 -14.72
N GLY A 381 -14.64 9.83 -14.82
CA GLY A 381 -14.56 10.71 -13.64
C GLY A 381 -13.16 10.95 -13.09
N VAL A 382 -12.10 10.61 -13.85
CA VAL A 382 -10.72 10.72 -13.44
C VAL A 382 -10.10 11.98 -14.01
N ALA A 383 -9.32 12.69 -13.18
CA ALA A 383 -8.68 13.93 -13.58
C ALA A 383 -7.41 13.73 -14.43
N SER A 384 -6.79 12.54 -14.41
CA SER A 384 -5.72 12.20 -15.33
C SER A 384 -6.27 11.98 -16.75
N SER A 385 -5.40 12.10 -17.75
CA SER A 385 -5.79 11.86 -19.14
C SER A 385 -6.13 10.40 -19.43
N ARG A 386 -5.63 9.47 -18.60
CA ARG A 386 -5.70 8.01 -18.84
C ARG A 386 -6.11 7.26 -17.60
N ILE A 387 -6.75 6.10 -17.84
CA ILE A 387 -7.11 5.11 -16.83
C ILE A 387 -6.96 3.72 -17.43
N ASP A 388 -6.55 2.76 -16.64
CA ASP A 388 -6.45 1.36 -17.01
C ASP A 388 -7.81 0.69 -16.91
N LEU A 389 -8.18 -0.07 -17.96
CA LEU A 389 -9.49 -0.68 -18.05
C LEU A 389 -9.42 -2.19 -18.11
N ASN A 390 -10.38 -2.81 -17.41
CA ASN A 390 -10.45 -4.23 -17.16
C ASN A 390 -11.79 -4.82 -17.55
N VAL A 391 -11.80 -6.12 -17.83
CA VAL A 391 -13.04 -6.90 -17.92
C VAL A 391 -12.91 -8.18 -17.12
N TYR A 392 -14.01 -8.60 -16.50
CA TYR A 392 -14.12 -9.88 -15.82
C TYR A 392 -14.59 -10.96 -16.80
N ARG A 393 -14.02 -12.16 -16.73
CA ARG A 393 -14.27 -13.27 -17.66
C ARG A 393 -15.64 -13.92 -17.48
N GLY A 394 -16.09 -14.07 -16.24
CA GLY A 394 -17.25 -14.85 -15.88
C GLY A 394 -18.58 -14.06 -15.92
N ASP A 395 -19.61 -14.71 -15.47
CA ASP A 395 -20.92 -14.12 -15.26
C ASP A 395 -21.05 -13.42 -13.89
N VAL A 396 -22.20 -12.81 -13.64
CA VAL A 396 -22.51 -12.11 -12.38
C VAL A 396 -22.41 -13.06 -11.18
N LYS A 397 -22.90 -14.30 -11.32
CA LYS A 397 -22.87 -15.27 -10.25
C LYS A 397 -21.43 -15.60 -9.83
N SER A 398 -20.57 -15.91 -10.79
CA SER A 398 -19.16 -16.21 -10.52
C SER A 398 -18.38 -14.99 -10.04
N PHE A 399 -18.77 -13.77 -10.44
CA PHE A 399 -18.20 -12.55 -9.89
C PHE A 399 -18.52 -12.40 -8.40
N LEU A 400 -19.77 -12.62 -8.01
CA LEU A 400 -20.21 -12.55 -6.62
C LEU A 400 -19.55 -13.64 -5.75
N GLU A 401 -19.14 -14.78 -6.31
CA GLU A 401 -18.33 -15.77 -5.58
C GLU A 401 -16.96 -15.21 -5.16
N LEU A 402 -16.36 -14.30 -5.95
CA LEU A 402 -15.10 -13.65 -5.57
C LEU A 402 -15.25 -12.74 -4.34
N THR A 403 -16.44 -12.17 -4.13
CA THR A 403 -16.67 -11.26 -3.00
C THR A 403 -17.06 -11.99 -1.73
N LYS A 404 -17.47 -13.26 -1.80
CA LYS A 404 -17.86 -14.05 -0.64
C LYS A 404 -16.75 -14.21 0.39
N GLY A 405 -17.17 -14.30 1.63
CA GLY A 405 -16.29 -14.44 2.78
C GLY A 405 -15.78 -13.08 3.29
N THR A 406 -15.82 -12.97 4.60
CA THR A 406 -15.30 -11.82 5.33
C THR A 406 -14.04 -12.23 6.06
N TRP A 407 -13.16 -11.30 6.28
CA TRP A 407 -12.03 -11.44 7.18
C TRP A 407 -12.03 -10.24 8.12
N VAL A 408 -12.14 -10.52 9.42
CA VAL A 408 -12.08 -9.50 10.46
C VAL A 408 -10.67 -9.58 11.07
N PRO A 409 -9.87 -8.51 10.94
CA PRO A 409 -8.51 -8.52 11.45
C PRO A 409 -8.47 -8.52 12.98
N GLU A 410 -7.54 -9.27 13.53
CA GLU A 410 -7.15 -9.19 14.93
C GLU A 410 -6.30 -7.95 15.19
N ILE A 411 -6.07 -7.63 16.46
CA ILE A 411 -5.25 -6.48 16.83
C ILE A 411 -3.81 -6.61 16.32
N THR A 412 -3.29 -7.83 16.25
CA THR A 412 -1.96 -8.16 15.73
C THR A 412 -1.82 -8.00 14.22
N ASP A 413 -2.94 -7.95 13.51
CA ASP A 413 -2.97 -7.75 12.05
C ASP A 413 -2.95 -6.26 11.67
N LYS A 414 -3.17 -5.38 12.63
CA LYS A 414 -3.14 -3.94 12.38
C LYS A 414 -1.71 -3.43 12.37
N LEU A 415 -1.49 -2.38 11.62
CA LEU A 415 -0.21 -1.66 11.67
C LEU A 415 0.07 -1.23 13.09
N PRO A 416 1.22 -1.58 13.66
CA PRO A 416 1.64 -0.96 14.90
C PRO A 416 1.75 0.55 14.69
N THR A 417 1.42 1.31 15.71
CA THR A 417 1.57 2.77 15.68
C THR A 417 2.80 3.15 16.46
N ASN A 418 3.75 3.79 15.77
CA ASN A 418 4.99 4.29 16.37
C ASN A 418 5.80 3.20 17.10
N GLU A 419 5.86 1.99 16.52
CA GLU A 419 6.60 0.87 17.09
C GLU A 419 8.10 1.20 17.19
N PRO A 420 8.77 0.96 18.32
CA PRO A 420 10.18 1.25 18.48
C PRO A 420 11.06 0.50 17.47
N THR A 421 12.04 1.20 16.92
CA THR A 421 13.05 0.63 16.02
C THR A 421 14.44 0.67 16.62
N GLN A 422 15.32 -0.17 16.08
CA GLN A 422 16.75 -0.10 16.29
C GLN A 422 17.43 0.15 14.94
N ILE A 423 18.39 1.06 14.90
CA ILE A 423 19.19 1.36 13.71
C ILE A 423 20.65 1.04 14.00
N LYS A 424 21.32 0.37 13.05
CA LYS A 424 22.71 -0.03 13.17
C LYS A 424 23.45 0.19 11.86
N LEU A 425 24.60 0.83 11.93
CA LEU A 425 25.54 0.90 10.81
C LEU A 425 26.25 -0.44 10.67
N ILE A 426 26.16 -1.04 9.48
CA ILE A 426 26.76 -2.35 9.18
C ILE A 426 28.13 -2.17 8.52
N ASN A 427 28.20 -1.29 7.53
CA ASN A 427 29.44 -0.97 6.84
C ASN A 427 29.37 0.42 6.22
N THR A 428 30.53 0.92 5.82
CA THR A 428 30.66 2.16 5.06
C THR A 428 31.63 1.89 3.91
N LYS A 429 31.20 2.21 2.71
CA LYS A 429 32.07 2.13 1.53
C LYS A 429 32.39 3.56 1.10
N LEU A 430 33.62 3.94 1.32
CA LEU A 430 34.18 5.22 0.93
C LEU A 430 35.16 4.99 -0.23
N SER A 431 35.16 5.92 -1.14
CA SER A 431 36.11 5.94 -2.25
C SER A 431 36.65 7.37 -2.38
N ASP A 432 36.26 8.05 -3.44
CA ASP A 432 36.66 9.43 -3.71
C ASP A 432 35.46 10.20 -4.32
N THR A 433 35.65 11.46 -4.68
CA THR A 433 34.59 12.31 -5.25
C THR A 433 34.01 11.78 -6.58
N ASN A 434 34.61 10.77 -7.20
CA ASN A 434 34.15 10.15 -8.44
C ASN A 434 33.17 8.98 -8.22
N SER A 435 33.01 8.56 -6.98
CA SER A 435 32.18 7.43 -6.60
C SER A 435 31.20 7.83 -5.47
N PRO A 436 30.01 7.23 -5.43
CA PRO A 436 29.08 7.48 -4.31
C PRO A 436 29.65 6.96 -3.00
N VAL A 437 29.35 7.66 -1.92
CA VAL A 437 29.53 7.13 -0.56
C VAL A 437 28.34 6.23 -0.25
N GLU A 438 28.60 4.98 0.12
CA GLU A 438 27.55 4.02 0.45
C GLU A 438 27.62 3.60 1.92
N PHE A 439 26.47 3.64 2.60
CA PHE A 439 26.29 3.14 3.96
C PHE A 439 25.35 1.94 3.94
N GLY A 440 25.83 0.81 4.46
CA GLY A 440 24.96 -0.32 4.80
C GLY A 440 24.36 -0.10 6.19
N VAL A 441 23.06 -0.01 6.27
CA VAL A 441 22.30 0.28 7.50
C VAL A 441 21.28 -0.81 7.72
N GLU A 442 21.18 -1.31 8.94
CA GLU A 442 20.13 -2.24 9.36
C GLU A 442 19.12 -1.49 10.21
N VAL A 443 17.83 -1.64 9.88
CA VAL A 443 16.72 -1.11 10.68
C VAL A 443 15.80 -2.26 11.02
N ILE A 444 15.66 -2.55 12.30
CA ILE A 444 14.86 -3.65 12.81
C ILE A 444 13.86 -3.17 13.85
N ARG A 445 12.77 -3.89 13.96
CA ARG A 445 11.77 -3.73 15.01
C ARG A 445 12.33 -4.20 16.34
N GLN A 446 11.74 -3.78 17.45
CA GLN A 446 12.15 -4.22 18.78
C GLN A 446 12.17 -5.76 18.94
N ILE A 447 11.29 -6.46 18.24
CA ILE A 447 11.26 -7.93 18.23
C ILE A 447 12.33 -8.59 17.34
N GLY A 448 13.24 -7.81 16.74
CA GLY A 448 14.35 -8.32 15.93
C GLY A 448 14.03 -8.62 14.47
N THR A 449 12.82 -8.31 13.98
CA THR A 449 12.46 -8.48 12.57
C THR A 449 12.68 -7.19 11.76
N PRO A 450 12.97 -7.29 10.45
CA PRO A 450 13.14 -6.13 9.60
C PRO A 450 11.89 -5.25 9.55
N VAL A 451 12.08 -3.93 9.42
CA VAL A 451 10.98 -3.01 9.10
C VAL A 451 10.58 -3.14 7.64
N VAL A 452 9.31 -2.90 7.34
CA VAL A 452 8.74 -3.02 5.99
C VAL A 452 8.22 -1.69 5.43
N THR A 453 8.34 -0.62 6.20
CA THR A 453 7.97 0.76 5.83
C THR A 453 9.15 1.70 6.07
N GLY A 454 9.02 2.95 5.67
CA GLY A 454 10.01 3.98 5.93
C GLY A 454 11.16 4.03 4.94
N THR A 455 12.13 4.88 5.22
CA THR A 455 13.36 5.07 4.45
C THR A 455 14.51 5.53 5.36
N VAL A 456 15.74 5.48 4.87
CA VAL A 456 16.90 6.05 5.56
C VAL A 456 17.43 7.25 4.77
N VAL A 457 17.81 8.31 5.50
CA VAL A 457 18.34 9.54 4.92
C VAL A 457 19.52 10.03 5.74
N PHE A 458 20.53 10.56 5.09
CA PHE A 458 21.63 11.28 5.76
C PHE A 458 21.25 12.73 5.96
N ARG A 459 21.51 13.25 7.16
CA ARG A 459 21.35 14.66 7.52
C ARG A 459 22.68 15.18 8.05
N PRO A 460 23.36 16.11 7.35
CA PRO A 460 24.59 16.69 7.83
C PRO A 460 24.33 17.61 9.03
N ASP A 461 25.31 17.69 9.93
CA ASP A 461 25.26 18.61 11.08
C ASP A 461 25.40 20.07 10.64
N ASP A 462 26.21 20.34 9.59
CA ASP A 462 26.31 21.66 9.02
C ASP A 462 25.16 21.91 8.03
N PRO A 463 24.24 22.85 8.32
CA PRO A 463 23.10 23.14 7.45
C PRO A 463 23.50 23.77 6.10
N LYS A 464 24.76 24.18 5.93
CA LYS A 464 25.29 24.69 4.66
C LYS A 464 25.63 23.56 3.69
N VAL A 465 25.83 22.34 4.20
CA VAL A 465 26.06 21.15 3.37
C VAL A 465 24.74 20.67 2.82
N LYS A 466 24.53 20.87 1.52
CA LYS A 466 23.36 20.35 0.83
C LYS A 466 23.67 19.01 0.19
N ILE A 467 22.88 18.03 0.48
CA ILE A 467 22.93 16.70 -0.15
C ILE A 467 21.81 16.66 -1.19
N GLU A 468 22.14 16.94 -2.43
CA GLU A 468 21.15 17.02 -3.52
C GLU A 468 20.76 15.65 -4.06
N ASP A 469 21.73 14.74 -4.11
CA ASP A 469 21.58 13.40 -4.68
C ASP A 469 21.82 12.33 -3.61
N GLN A 470 20.77 11.95 -2.87
CA GLN A 470 20.81 10.77 -2.01
C GLN A 470 19.68 9.80 -2.37
N SER A 471 20.00 8.52 -2.32
CA SER A 471 19.04 7.45 -2.55
C SER A 471 19.19 6.35 -1.51
N ALA A 472 18.08 5.73 -1.13
CA ALA A 472 18.08 4.57 -0.25
C ALA A 472 17.38 3.40 -0.92
N SER A 473 18.01 2.24 -0.90
CA SER A 473 17.42 0.98 -1.36
C SER A 473 17.39 -0.01 -0.21
N ARG A 474 16.30 -0.77 -0.11
CA ARG A 474 16.10 -1.78 0.93
C ARG A 474 16.23 -3.18 0.36
N GLU A 475 16.99 -4.03 1.04
CA GLU A 475 17.08 -5.46 0.77
C GLU A 475 16.04 -6.25 1.57
N ALA A 476 15.75 -7.47 1.13
CA ALA A 476 14.86 -8.41 1.81
C ALA A 476 15.24 -8.68 3.28
N SER A 477 16.53 -8.61 3.59
CA SER A 477 17.07 -8.80 4.94
C SER A 477 16.73 -7.68 5.92
N GLY A 478 16.07 -6.60 5.46
CA GLY A 478 15.87 -5.37 6.23
C GLY A 478 17.08 -4.46 6.25
N ARG A 479 18.12 -4.80 5.47
CA ARG A 479 19.28 -3.95 5.28
C ARG A 479 18.98 -2.87 4.25
N TRP A 480 19.44 -1.67 4.53
CA TRP A 480 19.38 -0.52 3.64
C TRP A 480 20.77 -0.22 3.07
N THR A 481 20.83 0.14 1.80
CA THR A 481 22.00 0.80 1.22
C THR A 481 21.63 2.25 0.96
N LEU A 482 22.19 3.15 1.73
CA LEU A 482 22.08 4.59 1.54
C LEU A 482 23.27 5.05 0.71
N SER A 483 23.01 5.66 -0.43
CA SER A 483 24.01 6.17 -1.37
C SER A 483 23.93 7.70 -1.42
N LEU A 484 25.08 8.35 -1.25
CA LEU A 484 25.26 9.79 -1.38
C LEU A 484 26.15 10.06 -2.60
N ASP A 485 25.58 10.77 -3.57
CA ASP A 485 26.27 11.08 -4.83
C ASP A 485 26.77 12.53 -4.85
N LYS A 486 27.85 12.75 -5.59
CA LYS A 486 28.38 14.08 -5.94
C LYS A 486 28.78 14.96 -4.75
N LEU A 487 29.25 14.35 -3.68
CA LEU A 487 29.79 15.10 -2.57
C LEU A 487 31.18 15.66 -2.92
N PRO A 488 31.49 16.93 -2.61
CA PRO A 488 32.84 17.48 -2.67
C PRO A 488 33.80 16.76 -1.72
N ALA A 489 35.11 16.87 -1.98
CA ALA A 489 36.11 16.38 -1.02
C ALA A 489 35.99 17.18 0.29
N GLY A 490 36.06 16.47 1.42
CA GLY A 490 35.90 17.08 2.73
C GLY A 490 35.56 16.08 3.82
N THR A 491 35.48 16.56 5.03
CA THR A 491 35.03 15.77 6.20
C THR A 491 33.57 16.13 6.49
N TYR A 492 32.76 15.10 6.64
CA TYR A 492 31.33 15.22 6.88
C TYR A 492 30.98 14.57 8.21
N THR A 493 30.20 15.30 9.01
CA THR A 493 29.56 14.77 10.22
C THR A 493 28.06 14.91 10.07
N GLY A 494 27.30 14.01 10.66
CA GLY A 494 25.85 14.04 10.60
C GLY A 494 25.23 12.78 11.17
N THR A 495 23.96 12.59 10.86
CA THR A 495 23.21 11.43 11.30
C THR A 495 22.57 10.71 10.11
N ILE A 496 22.60 9.39 10.11
CA ILE A 496 21.72 8.57 9.28
C ILE A 496 20.43 8.36 10.07
N ASN A 497 19.32 8.84 9.51
CA ASN A 497 18.02 8.82 10.14
C ASN A 497 17.12 7.81 9.43
N TYR A 498 16.50 6.93 10.19
CA TYR A 498 15.34 6.18 9.74
C TYR A 498 14.09 7.05 9.94
N VAL A 499 13.28 7.18 8.90
CA VAL A 499 12.05 7.98 8.87
C VAL A 499 10.93 7.14 8.29
N ASP A 500 9.82 7.04 9.02
CA ASP A 500 8.60 6.39 8.56
C ASP A 500 7.45 7.39 8.54
N VAL A 501 7.10 7.86 7.34
CA VAL A 501 6.02 8.84 7.13
C VAL A 501 4.63 8.27 7.42
N THR A 502 4.51 6.95 7.54
CA THR A 502 3.25 6.27 7.88
C THR A 502 3.01 6.21 9.39
N ASN A 503 3.98 6.64 10.22
CA ASN A 503 3.99 6.49 11.68
C ASN A 503 3.80 5.05 12.18
N THR A 504 4.09 4.06 11.35
CA THR A 504 4.07 2.65 11.74
C THR A 504 5.17 2.36 12.74
N HIS A 505 6.37 2.91 12.46
CA HIS A 505 7.56 2.74 13.29
C HIS A 505 8.11 4.10 13.73
N SER A 506 8.69 4.13 14.91
CA SER A 506 9.33 5.34 15.44
C SER A 506 10.58 5.69 14.63
N ALA A 507 10.80 6.99 14.43
CA ALA A 507 12.06 7.49 13.88
C ALA A 507 13.21 7.13 14.82
N ASN A 508 14.37 6.82 14.21
CA ASN A 508 15.62 6.56 14.94
C ASN A 508 16.80 7.05 14.12
N SER A 509 17.94 7.28 14.76
CA SER A 509 19.13 7.81 14.08
C SER A 509 20.42 7.26 14.66
N ILE A 510 21.48 7.26 13.83
CA ILE A 510 22.83 6.90 14.23
C ILE A 510 23.81 7.97 13.73
N PRO A 511 24.72 8.48 14.58
CA PRO A 511 25.72 9.44 14.16
C PRO A 511 26.77 8.77 13.25
N VAL A 512 27.20 9.50 12.23
CA VAL A 512 28.28 9.06 11.32
C VAL A 512 29.22 10.23 11.03
N SER A 513 30.49 9.87 10.84
CA SER A 513 31.54 10.79 10.39
C SER A 513 32.37 10.09 9.31
N PHE A 514 32.69 10.79 8.24
CA PHE A 514 33.52 10.24 7.18
C PHE A 514 34.26 11.36 6.43
N THR A 515 35.38 10.99 5.82
CA THR A 515 36.20 11.90 5.01
C THR A 515 36.23 11.39 3.56
N LEU A 516 35.88 12.24 2.62
CA LEU A 516 35.93 11.96 1.19
C LEU A 516 37.14 12.64 0.57
N LEU A 517 37.99 11.86 -0.08
CA LEU A 517 39.17 12.37 -0.75
C LEU A 517 38.84 12.87 -2.15
N GLN A 518 39.63 13.84 -2.65
CA GLN A 518 39.49 14.29 -4.02
C GLN A 518 39.92 13.16 -4.98
N GLY A 519 38.99 12.74 -5.84
CA GLY A 519 39.28 11.78 -6.89
C GLY A 519 40.15 12.36 -8.01
N PRO A 520 40.79 11.50 -8.82
CA PRO A 520 41.54 11.94 -9.98
C PRO A 520 40.64 12.70 -10.95
N LYS A 521 41.19 13.73 -11.59
CA LYS A 521 40.45 14.52 -12.60
C LYS A 521 40.02 13.60 -13.75
N LEU A 522 38.74 13.37 -13.89
CA LEU A 522 38.20 12.56 -14.99
C LEU A 522 38.44 13.31 -16.33
N PRO A 523 38.76 12.60 -17.40
CA PRO A 523 38.79 13.21 -18.72
C PRO A 523 37.42 13.81 -19.03
N PRO A 524 37.36 14.94 -19.76
CA PRO A 524 36.09 15.56 -20.11
C PRO A 524 35.21 14.54 -20.81
N THR A 525 34.00 14.34 -20.27
CA THR A 525 33.02 13.47 -20.93
C THR A 525 32.76 14.05 -22.31
N PRO A 526 32.88 13.30 -23.41
CA PRO A 526 32.52 13.78 -24.73
C PRO A 526 31.12 14.36 -24.67
N GLU A 527 30.92 15.59 -25.13
CA GLU A 527 29.59 16.16 -25.24
C GLU A 527 28.68 15.15 -25.93
N PRO A 528 27.55 14.80 -25.32
CA PRO A 528 26.60 13.91 -25.98
C PRO A 528 26.19 14.61 -27.27
N LYS A 529 26.51 14.01 -28.45
CA LYS A 529 25.91 14.45 -29.68
C LYS A 529 24.43 14.64 -29.45
N PRO A 530 23.83 15.78 -29.89
CA PRO A 530 22.41 16.01 -29.67
C PRO A 530 21.64 14.85 -30.32
N THR A 531 21.32 13.86 -29.51
CA THR A 531 20.33 12.86 -29.85
C THR A 531 19.01 13.59 -29.85
N VAL A 532 18.48 13.83 -31.03
CA VAL A 532 17.07 14.17 -31.20
C VAL A 532 16.31 13.14 -30.38
N LYS A 533 15.80 13.55 -29.21
CA LYS A 533 14.93 12.68 -28.41
C LYS A 533 13.81 12.29 -29.35
N PRO A 534 13.63 11.01 -29.68
CA PRO A 534 12.46 10.59 -30.44
C PRO A 534 11.27 11.13 -29.63
N LYS A 535 10.38 11.89 -30.27
CA LYS A 535 9.11 12.26 -29.64
C LYS A 535 8.54 11.01 -29.01
N PRO A 536 8.09 11.06 -27.73
CA PRO A 536 7.48 9.90 -27.12
C PRO A 536 6.39 9.43 -28.08
N VAL A 537 6.58 8.28 -28.70
CA VAL A 537 5.53 7.67 -29.51
C VAL A 537 4.44 7.35 -28.52
N ASP A 538 3.31 8.02 -28.67
CA ASP A 538 2.17 7.77 -27.80
C ASP A 538 1.84 6.28 -27.87
N SER A 539 2.20 5.53 -26.83
CA SER A 539 2.03 4.09 -26.76
C SER A 539 0.57 3.67 -26.97
N CYS A 540 -0.37 4.61 -26.72
CA CYS A 540 -1.79 4.42 -26.93
C CYS A 540 -2.18 4.43 -28.41
N LEU A 541 -1.50 5.20 -29.27
CA LEU A 541 -1.78 5.18 -30.70
C LEU A 541 -1.47 3.84 -31.37
N LYS A 542 -0.57 3.03 -30.79
CA LYS A 542 -0.26 1.68 -31.28
C LYS A 542 -1.28 0.63 -30.84
N GLN A 543 -2.03 0.87 -29.77
CA GLN A 543 -3.05 -0.08 -29.27
C GLN A 543 -4.32 -0.12 -30.15
N PHE A 544 -4.53 0.89 -30.98
CA PHE A 544 -5.74 1.04 -31.82
C PHE A 544 -5.48 0.92 -33.33
N ARG A 545 -4.25 0.57 -33.75
CA ARG A 545 -3.86 0.46 -35.16
C ARG A 545 -3.75 -0.98 -35.65
N ASN A 546 -4.64 -1.88 -35.22
CA ASN A 546 -4.84 -3.16 -35.91
C ASN A 546 -6.31 -3.56 -35.85
#